data_a6d7c1c0fe51424d6160ae72c9a2e9be
#
_entry.id   a6d7c1c0fe51424d6160ae72c9a2e9be
#
_cell.length_a   1.000
_cell.length_b   1.000
_cell.length_c   1.000
_cell.angle_alpha   90.00
_cell.angle_beta   90.00
_cell.angle_gamma   90.00
#
_symmetry.space_group_name_H-M   'P 1'
#
loop_
_entity.id
_entity.type
_entity.pdbx_description
1 polymer ?
#
loop_
_entity_poly.entity_id
_entity_poly.type
_entity_poly.pdbx_seq_one_letter_code
_entity_poly.pdbx_strand_id
1 'polypeptide(L)'
;MKVLQSVTLFIASLGADTPCLIATESEKPVLVRVAAYNVEFGRSTTPEQVGKMFKPYNLDIIGFNEVPNGDWTARVGKVLGMKHSYVGKISSANHKDKYKSILSRTRFELTEEHEVSIERRRSWNPASCVKATTKIDGVLVAFYSLHICRSTDSHNTGHAYRLANEVLLKEKTDRVIVLGDFNNNMGDTALNMLQDSGFRLTWEDLEIDVSKKFTYNALKPEQPNAGVIDHIFYNTGSKAITKSGGIIELKKPLSDHKPVWAEIAFPKALKRLKPKN
;
A
#
# COMPACT_ATOMS: atom_id res chain seq x y z
N MET A 1 14.01 -73.92 -55.92
CA MET A 1 14.78 -72.67 -55.92
C MET A 1 13.82 -71.51 -55.68
N LYS A 2 13.79 -70.94 -54.49
CA LYS A 2 13.02 -69.72 -54.15
C LYS A 2 13.99 -68.63 -53.80
N VAL A 3 13.97 -67.61 -54.59
CA VAL A 3 14.79 -66.38 -54.40
C VAL A 3 14.12 -65.52 -53.34
N LEU A 4 14.80 -65.28 -52.20
CA LEU A 4 14.38 -64.27 -51.22
C LEU A 4 14.88 -62.88 -51.69
N GLN A 5 14.00 -61.98 -51.91
CA GLN A 5 14.31 -60.56 -52.07
C GLN A 5 14.31 -59.86 -50.71
N SER A 6 15.46 -59.30 -50.32
CA SER A 6 15.63 -58.48 -49.13
C SER A 6 15.12 -57.09 -49.43
N VAL A 7 14.14 -56.65 -48.63
CA VAL A 7 13.67 -55.25 -48.62
C VAL A 7 14.42 -54.50 -47.56
N THR A 8 15.27 -53.54 -47.93
CA THR A 8 15.97 -52.65 -47.02
C THR A 8 15.06 -51.47 -46.71
N LEU A 9 14.61 -51.38 -45.46
CA LEU A 9 13.80 -50.28 -44.94
C LEU A 9 14.72 -49.13 -44.49
N PHE A 10 14.71 -48.00 -45.20
CA PHE A 10 15.33 -46.75 -44.79
C PHE A 10 14.45 -46.06 -43.75
N ILE A 11 14.84 -46.05 -42.50
CA ILE A 11 14.22 -45.23 -41.46
C ILE A 11 14.90 -43.84 -41.48
N ALA A 12 14.22 -42.86 -42.05
CA ALA A 12 14.60 -41.47 -41.92
C ALA A 12 14.27 -41.01 -40.47
N SER A 13 15.26 -40.76 -39.63
CA SER A 13 15.07 -40.10 -38.35
C SER A 13 14.77 -38.63 -38.54
N LEU A 14 13.50 -38.25 -38.41
CA LEU A 14 13.10 -36.89 -38.22
C LEU A 14 13.55 -36.43 -36.82
N GLY A 15 14.67 -35.75 -36.75
CA GLY A 15 15.09 -35.05 -35.54
C GLY A 15 14.08 -33.95 -35.23
N ALA A 16 13.17 -34.20 -34.30
CA ALA A 16 12.36 -33.15 -33.74
C ALA A 16 13.27 -32.34 -32.80
N ASP A 17 13.71 -31.17 -33.24
CA ASP A 17 14.27 -30.13 -32.37
C ASP A 17 13.19 -29.71 -31.38
N THR A 18 13.13 -30.41 -30.24
CA THR A 18 12.34 -29.97 -29.10
C THR A 18 13.00 -28.70 -28.57
N PRO A 19 12.34 -27.54 -28.62
CA PRO A 19 12.93 -26.33 -28.04
C PRO A 19 13.14 -26.61 -26.55
N CYS A 20 14.38 -26.65 -26.12
CA CYS A 20 14.74 -26.70 -24.71
C CYS A 20 14.18 -25.42 -24.07
N LEU A 21 13.07 -25.57 -23.35
CA LEU A 21 12.52 -24.51 -22.48
C LEU A 21 13.55 -24.25 -21.38
N ILE A 22 14.46 -23.31 -21.66
CA ILE A 22 15.33 -22.77 -20.61
C ILE A 22 14.37 -22.07 -19.64
N ALA A 23 14.11 -22.72 -18.51
CA ALA A 23 13.42 -22.10 -17.39
C ALA A 23 14.24 -20.88 -16.97
N THR A 24 13.80 -19.69 -17.37
CA THR A 24 14.39 -18.45 -16.90
C THR A 24 14.20 -18.42 -15.40
N GLU A 25 15.29 -18.36 -14.62
CA GLU A 25 15.23 -18.10 -13.19
C GLU A 25 14.30 -16.90 -12.96
N SER A 26 13.24 -17.12 -12.20
CA SER A 26 12.33 -16.02 -11.86
C SER A 26 13.13 -15.02 -11.02
N GLU A 27 13.31 -13.81 -11.55
CA GLU A 27 13.99 -12.75 -10.80
C GLU A 27 13.30 -12.62 -9.43
N LYS A 28 14.10 -12.52 -8.35
CA LYS A 28 13.59 -12.36 -6.98
C LYS A 28 12.61 -11.17 -6.92
N PRO A 29 11.47 -11.32 -6.26
CA PRO A 29 10.51 -10.23 -6.13
C PRO A 29 11.14 -9.05 -5.40
N VAL A 30 10.65 -7.84 -5.71
CA VAL A 30 11.00 -6.63 -4.97
C VAL A 30 10.16 -6.59 -3.70
N LEU A 31 10.82 -6.52 -2.56
CA LEU A 31 10.18 -6.36 -1.26
C LEU A 31 10.01 -4.88 -0.96
N VAL A 32 8.80 -4.47 -0.65
CA VAL A 32 8.45 -3.09 -0.31
C VAL A 32 7.88 -3.08 1.12
N ARG A 33 8.58 -2.41 2.04
CA ARG A 33 8.18 -2.28 3.43
C ARG A 33 7.50 -0.94 3.66
N VAL A 34 6.25 -0.98 4.07
CA VAL A 34 5.41 0.20 4.23
C VAL A 34 4.77 0.26 5.60
N ALA A 35 4.42 1.47 6.05
CA ALA A 35 3.61 1.66 7.24
C ALA A 35 2.62 2.81 7.06
N ALA A 36 1.52 2.76 7.80
CA ALA A 36 0.56 3.85 7.96
C ALA A 36 0.43 4.24 9.42
N TYR A 37 0.30 5.53 9.70
CA TYR A 37 0.15 6.03 11.06
C TYR A 37 -0.59 7.36 11.12
N ASN A 38 -1.72 7.39 11.80
CA ASN A 38 -2.37 8.62 12.21
C ASN A 38 -1.67 9.12 13.50
N VAL A 39 -1.17 10.36 13.48
CA VAL A 39 -0.32 10.92 14.54
C VAL A 39 -1.03 11.92 15.45
N GLU A 40 -2.37 12.02 15.36
CA GLU A 40 -3.19 12.94 16.17
C GLU A 40 -2.54 14.34 16.25
N PHE A 41 -2.24 14.94 15.08
CA PHE A 41 -1.54 16.24 14.92
C PHE A 41 -0.26 16.41 15.78
N GLY A 42 0.40 15.31 16.11
CA GLY A 42 1.59 15.33 16.99
C GLY A 42 1.30 15.71 18.44
N ARG A 43 0.05 15.60 18.89
CA ARG A 43 -0.38 16.01 20.24
C ARG A 43 0.33 15.26 21.36
N SER A 44 0.51 13.96 21.19
CA SER A 44 1.04 13.06 22.21
C SER A 44 2.49 12.62 21.94
N THR A 45 3.09 13.09 20.84
CA THR A 45 4.40 12.64 20.37
C THR A 45 5.17 13.72 19.64
N THR A 46 6.47 13.47 19.47
CA THR A 46 7.33 14.26 18.58
C THR A 46 7.73 13.45 17.34
N PRO A 47 8.12 14.09 16.23
CA PRO A 47 8.61 13.38 15.05
C PRO A 47 9.81 12.50 15.35
N GLU A 48 10.67 12.88 16.30
CA GLU A 48 11.82 12.09 16.70
C GLU A 48 11.44 10.80 17.43
N GLN A 49 10.39 10.84 18.26
CA GLN A 49 9.84 9.64 18.91
C GLN A 49 9.24 8.68 17.90
N VAL A 50 8.47 9.19 16.94
CA VAL A 50 7.91 8.39 15.84
C VAL A 50 9.00 7.77 14.97
N GLY A 51 10.04 8.54 14.64
CA GLY A 51 11.19 8.02 13.91
C GLY A 51 11.91 6.89 14.65
N LYS A 52 12.13 7.05 15.97
CA LYS A 52 12.73 5.98 16.80
C LYS A 52 11.87 4.73 16.85
N MET A 53 10.55 4.87 16.93
CA MET A 53 9.59 3.75 16.93
C MET A 53 9.68 2.94 15.63
N PHE A 54 9.74 3.59 14.47
CA PHE A 54 9.80 2.91 13.17
C PHE A 54 11.18 2.35 12.82
N LYS A 55 12.25 2.74 13.52
CA LYS A 55 13.63 2.33 13.18
C LYS A 55 13.84 0.82 13.02
N PRO A 56 13.23 -0.07 13.85
CA PRO A 56 13.39 -1.52 13.71
C PRO A 56 12.77 -2.13 12.45
N TYR A 57 11.84 -1.43 11.81
CA TYR A 57 11.04 -1.96 10.70
C TYR A 57 11.70 -1.79 9.32
N ASN A 58 12.77 -1.00 9.22
CA ASN A 58 13.50 -0.74 7.97
C ASN A 58 12.59 -0.40 6.79
N LEU A 59 11.66 0.53 7.00
CA LEU A 59 10.63 0.90 6.05
C LEU A 59 11.19 1.62 4.83
N ASP A 60 10.58 1.41 3.67
CA ASP A 60 10.85 2.13 2.42
C ASP A 60 9.96 3.35 2.28
N ILE A 61 8.69 3.22 2.70
CA ILE A 61 7.65 4.26 2.62
C ILE A 61 6.84 4.27 3.91
N ILE A 62 6.46 5.48 4.34
CA ILE A 62 5.51 5.69 5.44
C ILE A 62 4.47 6.71 5.00
N GLY A 63 3.20 6.37 5.11
CA GLY A 63 2.09 7.31 5.01
C GLY A 63 1.66 7.78 6.40
N PHE A 64 1.51 9.09 6.54
CA PHE A 64 1.04 9.68 7.79
C PHE A 64 -0.28 10.40 7.58
N ASN A 65 -1.13 10.35 8.59
CA ASN A 65 -2.39 11.06 8.68
C ASN A 65 -2.42 11.97 9.90
N GLU A 66 -3.21 13.02 9.85
CA GLU A 66 -3.28 14.05 10.87
C GLU A 66 -1.91 14.61 11.24
N VAL A 67 -1.13 14.97 10.21
CA VAL A 67 0.21 15.56 10.43
C VAL A 67 0.06 17.06 10.67
N PRO A 68 0.84 17.63 11.62
CA PRO A 68 1.02 19.06 11.70
C PRO A 68 1.62 19.62 10.41
N ASN A 69 1.32 20.86 10.10
CA ASN A 69 1.97 21.57 8.99
C ASN A 69 3.50 21.71 9.25
N GLY A 70 4.25 22.05 8.19
CA GLY A 70 5.68 22.35 8.28
C GLY A 70 6.58 21.13 8.07
N ASP A 71 7.64 21.02 8.86
CA ASP A 71 8.74 20.07 8.68
C ASP A 71 8.57 18.74 9.44
N TRP A 72 7.41 18.52 10.06
CA TRP A 72 7.19 17.37 10.96
C TRP A 72 7.58 16.03 10.30
N THR A 73 7.08 15.78 9.09
CA THR A 73 7.37 14.54 8.35
C THR A 73 8.86 14.43 7.99
N ALA A 74 9.49 15.53 7.58
CA ALA A 74 10.91 15.56 7.25
C ALA A 74 11.79 15.26 8.49
N ARG A 75 11.38 15.71 9.69
CA ARG A 75 12.06 15.41 10.94
C ARG A 75 11.97 13.93 11.33
N VAL A 76 10.82 13.27 11.10
CA VAL A 76 10.74 11.80 11.20
C VAL A 76 11.78 11.16 10.27
N GLY A 77 11.82 11.63 9.02
CA GLY A 77 12.75 11.16 8.00
C GLY A 77 14.23 11.31 8.42
N LYS A 78 14.57 12.41 9.06
CA LYS A 78 15.94 12.63 9.57
C LYS A 78 16.39 11.53 10.53
N VAL A 79 15.50 11.05 11.42
CA VAL A 79 15.81 9.96 12.37
C VAL A 79 15.98 8.62 11.64
N LEU A 80 15.20 8.39 10.57
CA LEU A 80 15.18 7.13 9.81
C LEU A 80 16.19 7.08 8.67
N GLY A 81 16.87 8.20 8.37
CA GLY A 81 17.71 8.32 7.17
C GLY A 81 16.91 8.38 5.86
N MET A 82 15.61 8.70 5.94
CA MET A 82 14.71 8.87 4.80
C MET A 82 14.65 10.36 4.40
N LYS A 83 15.07 10.67 3.17
CA LYS A 83 15.34 12.06 2.76
C LYS A 83 14.20 12.72 2.00
N HIS A 84 13.19 11.97 1.57
CA HIS A 84 12.16 12.45 0.68
C HIS A 84 10.82 12.46 1.39
N SER A 85 10.24 13.65 1.57
CA SER A 85 8.93 13.84 2.19
C SER A 85 8.05 14.70 1.30
N TYR A 86 6.76 14.38 1.27
CA TYR A 86 5.73 15.19 0.63
C TYR A 86 4.57 15.36 1.61
N VAL A 87 4.15 16.59 1.84
CA VAL A 87 3.00 16.93 2.68
C VAL A 87 1.94 17.58 1.79
N GLY A 88 0.72 17.08 1.85
CA GLY A 88 -0.42 17.65 1.14
C GLY A 88 -0.75 19.06 1.64
N LYS A 89 -1.53 19.78 0.86
CA LYS A 89 -1.96 21.16 1.15
C LYS A 89 -3.37 21.22 1.72
N ILE A 90 -4.14 20.13 1.57
CA ILE A 90 -5.54 20.05 2.02
C ILE A 90 -5.55 19.39 3.39
N SER A 91 -5.95 20.14 4.41
CA SER A 91 -6.18 19.62 5.76
C SER A 91 -7.62 19.09 5.88
N SER A 92 -7.79 17.87 6.38
CA SER A 92 -9.12 17.25 6.50
C SER A 92 -10.04 18.07 7.41
N ALA A 93 -11.31 18.19 7.00
CA ALA A 93 -12.38 18.89 7.73
C ALA A 93 -12.04 20.33 8.12
N ASN A 94 -11.24 21.04 7.30
CA ASN A 94 -10.73 22.39 7.59
C ASN A 94 -9.98 22.52 8.93
N HIS A 95 -9.47 21.42 9.47
CA HIS A 95 -8.65 21.45 10.67
C HIS A 95 -7.25 22.02 10.35
N LYS A 96 -6.57 22.62 11.33
CA LYS A 96 -5.25 23.24 11.11
C LYS A 96 -4.14 22.21 10.82
N ASP A 97 -4.26 20.99 11.37
CA ASP A 97 -3.16 20.05 11.50
C ASP A 97 -3.56 18.61 11.10
N LYS A 98 -4.51 18.46 10.16
CA LYS A 98 -4.95 17.15 9.64
C LYS A 98 -4.48 16.91 8.22
N TYR A 99 -3.20 17.19 7.96
CA TYR A 99 -2.60 16.94 6.67
C TYR A 99 -2.27 15.44 6.49
N LYS A 100 -2.18 15.02 5.25
CA LYS A 100 -1.65 13.71 4.86
C LYS A 100 -0.25 13.90 4.32
N SER A 101 0.66 12.98 4.60
CA SER A 101 2.00 13.04 4.07
C SER A 101 2.56 11.66 3.73
N ILE A 102 3.58 11.65 2.89
CA ILE A 102 4.36 10.47 2.55
C ILE A 102 5.83 10.77 2.80
N LEU A 103 6.50 9.83 3.47
CA LEU A 103 7.94 9.81 3.69
C LEU A 103 8.53 8.64 2.93
N SER A 104 9.62 8.85 2.18
CA SER A 104 10.26 7.83 1.36
C SER A 104 11.78 7.79 1.56
N ARG A 105 12.33 6.57 1.49
CA ARG A 105 13.77 6.32 1.42
C ARG A 105 14.32 6.69 0.05
N THR A 106 13.56 6.45 -0.99
CA THR A 106 13.92 6.71 -2.38
C THR A 106 13.28 8.00 -2.91
N ARG A 107 13.91 8.62 -3.90
CA ARG A 107 13.45 9.89 -4.48
C ARG A 107 12.08 9.70 -5.15
N PHE A 108 11.19 10.69 -4.99
CA PHE A 108 9.94 10.74 -5.72
C PHE A 108 10.17 11.06 -7.21
N GLU A 109 9.51 10.30 -8.07
CA GLU A 109 9.37 10.60 -9.49
C GLU A 109 8.21 11.60 -9.72
N LEU A 110 7.15 11.47 -8.89
CA LEU A 110 5.95 12.30 -8.94
C LEU A 110 5.35 12.41 -7.55
N THR A 111 4.79 13.59 -7.23
CA THR A 111 3.93 13.80 -6.06
C THR A 111 2.69 14.58 -6.47
N GLU A 112 1.52 14.17 -6.00
CA GLU A 112 0.23 14.77 -6.29
C GLU A 112 -0.66 14.76 -5.04
N GLU A 113 -1.66 15.60 -5.00
CA GLU A 113 -2.75 15.54 -4.04
C GLU A 113 -4.08 15.54 -4.78
N HIS A 114 -4.95 14.63 -4.41
CA HIS A 114 -6.27 14.48 -5.01
C HIS A 114 -7.34 14.75 -3.95
N GLU A 115 -8.20 15.70 -4.22
CA GLU A 115 -9.37 15.97 -3.39
C GLU A 115 -10.44 14.92 -3.64
N VAL A 116 -10.95 14.32 -2.55
CA VAL A 116 -12.01 13.30 -2.57
C VAL A 116 -13.24 13.76 -1.79
N SER A 117 -13.37 15.05 -1.56
CA SER A 117 -14.52 15.68 -0.87
C SER A 117 -15.84 15.32 -1.52
N ILE A 118 -16.91 15.23 -0.71
CA ILE A 118 -18.29 14.98 -1.17
C ILE A 118 -19.21 16.09 -0.71
N GLU A 119 -20.12 16.53 -1.58
CA GLU A 119 -20.96 17.73 -1.37
C GLU A 119 -21.82 17.67 -0.10
N ARG A 120 -22.23 16.50 0.33
CA ARG A 120 -23.22 16.32 1.42
C ARG A 120 -22.63 16.31 2.83
N ARG A 121 -21.29 16.31 3.00
CA ARG A 121 -20.63 16.23 4.33
C ARG A 121 -19.75 17.43 4.62
N ARG A 122 -20.35 18.51 5.07
CA ARG A 122 -19.60 19.73 5.45
C ARG A 122 -18.57 19.47 6.57
N SER A 123 -18.87 18.60 7.53
CA SER A 123 -18.01 18.34 8.69
C SER A 123 -16.69 17.58 8.38
N TRP A 124 -16.64 16.86 7.24
CA TRP A 124 -15.47 16.10 6.81
C TRP A 124 -14.84 16.61 5.50
N ASN A 125 -15.39 17.69 4.96
CA ASN A 125 -14.80 18.35 3.82
C ASN A 125 -13.95 19.54 4.27
N PRO A 126 -12.85 19.82 3.57
CA PRO A 126 -12.31 19.02 2.47
C PRO A 126 -11.72 17.68 2.95
N ALA A 127 -11.66 16.70 2.05
CA ALA A 127 -10.96 15.44 2.24
C ALA A 127 -10.05 15.17 1.05
N SER A 128 -8.88 14.60 1.28
CA SER A 128 -7.92 14.33 0.21
C SER A 128 -7.10 13.07 0.48
N CYS A 129 -6.47 12.57 -0.58
CA CYS A 129 -5.33 11.66 -0.48
C CYS A 129 -4.10 12.28 -1.14
N VAL A 130 -2.93 12.01 -0.60
CA VAL A 130 -1.66 12.38 -1.23
C VAL A 130 -1.06 11.17 -1.92
N LYS A 131 -0.50 11.38 -3.11
CA LYS A 131 0.17 10.37 -3.93
C LYS A 131 1.65 10.68 -4.01
N ALA A 132 2.46 9.64 -3.97
CA ALA A 132 3.85 9.67 -4.39
C ALA A 132 4.16 8.45 -5.25
N THR A 133 4.93 8.65 -6.30
CA THR A 133 5.44 7.57 -7.14
C THR A 133 6.97 7.54 -7.01
N THR A 134 7.53 6.38 -6.77
CA THR A 134 8.97 6.21 -6.60
C THR A 134 9.44 4.84 -7.12
N LYS A 135 10.77 4.69 -7.33
CA LYS A 135 11.36 3.41 -7.71
C LYS A 135 12.03 2.76 -6.50
N ILE A 136 11.63 1.52 -6.22
CA ILE A 136 12.25 0.66 -5.21
C ILE A 136 12.87 -0.53 -5.96
N ASP A 137 14.18 -0.70 -5.85
CA ASP A 137 14.96 -1.71 -6.59
C ASP A 137 14.64 -1.75 -8.10
N GLY A 138 14.49 -0.55 -8.69
CA GLY A 138 14.19 -0.35 -10.11
C GLY A 138 12.71 -0.52 -10.49
N VAL A 139 11.84 -0.91 -9.57
CA VAL A 139 10.41 -1.09 -9.80
C VAL A 139 9.63 0.15 -9.39
N LEU A 140 8.83 0.67 -10.33
CA LEU A 140 7.97 1.83 -10.09
C LEU A 140 6.76 1.41 -9.27
N VAL A 141 6.52 2.09 -8.14
CA VAL A 141 5.37 1.87 -7.26
C VAL A 141 4.70 3.21 -6.95
N ALA A 142 3.38 3.25 -7.00
CA ALA A 142 2.58 4.39 -6.58
C ALA A 142 2.01 4.15 -5.18
N PHE A 143 2.13 5.15 -4.31
CA PHE A 143 1.66 5.12 -2.93
C PHE A 143 0.64 6.22 -2.71
N TYR A 144 -0.43 5.88 -2.02
CA TYR A 144 -1.47 6.81 -1.62
C TYR A 144 -1.63 6.79 -0.11
N SER A 145 -1.44 7.93 0.55
CA SER A 145 -1.76 8.12 1.97
C SER A 145 -3.05 8.91 2.08
N LEU A 146 -4.02 8.39 2.81
CA LEU A 146 -5.36 8.96 2.89
C LEU A 146 -5.90 9.03 4.31
N HIS A 147 -6.85 9.93 4.51
CA HIS A 147 -7.69 9.99 5.69
C HIS A 147 -9.12 10.27 5.23
N ILE A 148 -9.99 9.27 5.30
CA ILE A 148 -11.40 9.37 4.92
C ILE A 148 -12.30 9.30 6.16
N CYS A 149 -13.52 9.80 6.05
CA CYS A 149 -14.42 9.83 7.19
C CYS A 149 -15.01 8.45 7.51
N ARG A 150 -15.40 8.25 8.78
CA ARG A 150 -16.11 7.06 9.22
C ARG A 150 -17.48 6.95 8.55
N SER A 151 -17.84 5.72 8.17
CA SER A 151 -19.15 5.40 7.63
C SER A 151 -20.10 4.89 8.69
N THR A 152 -21.20 5.57 8.84
CA THR A 152 -22.37 4.99 9.51
C THR A 152 -23.51 4.73 8.53
N ASP A 153 -23.37 5.16 7.29
CA ASP A 153 -24.38 5.05 6.25
C ASP A 153 -23.77 5.24 4.84
N SER A 154 -24.61 5.21 3.82
CA SER A 154 -24.27 5.34 2.39
C SER A 154 -23.42 6.57 1.99
N HIS A 155 -23.12 7.48 2.89
CA HIS A 155 -22.42 8.72 2.58
C HIS A 155 -20.90 8.58 2.52
N ASN A 156 -20.35 7.54 3.13
CA ASN A 156 -18.90 7.28 3.08
C ASN A 156 -18.46 6.47 1.89
N THR A 157 -19.42 5.80 1.28
CA THR A 157 -19.22 5.31 -0.07
C THR A 157 -18.75 6.44 -0.97
N GLY A 158 -19.13 7.70 -0.66
CA GLY A 158 -18.68 8.88 -1.38
C GLY A 158 -17.17 9.06 -1.43
N HIS A 159 -16.45 9.12 -0.30
CA HIS A 159 -14.99 9.27 -0.29
C HIS A 159 -14.30 8.06 -0.92
N ALA A 160 -14.69 6.84 -0.52
CA ALA A 160 -14.15 5.61 -1.09
C ALA A 160 -14.49 5.46 -2.57
N TYR A 161 -15.70 5.82 -2.99
CA TYR A 161 -16.12 5.82 -4.38
C TYR A 161 -15.27 6.76 -5.22
N ARG A 162 -15.08 8.00 -4.80
CA ARG A 162 -14.24 8.97 -5.51
C ARG A 162 -12.80 8.54 -5.57
N LEU A 163 -12.27 8.03 -4.45
CA LEU A 163 -10.93 7.45 -4.42
C LEU A 163 -10.79 6.33 -5.45
N ALA A 164 -11.66 5.33 -5.44
CA ALA A 164 -11.61 4.18 -6.32
C ALA A 164 -11.78 4.59 -7.79
N ASN A 165 -12.85 5.33 -8.12
CA ASN A 165 -13.27 5.55 -9.51
C ASN A 165 -12.64 6.79 -10.16
N GLU A 166 -12.31 7.83 -9.38
CA GLU A 166 -11.78 9.06 -9.92
C GLU A 166 -10.26 9.18 -9.79
N VAL A 167 -9.65 8.41 -8.89
CA VAL A 167 -8.21 8.47 -8.60
C VAL A 167 -7.52 7.16 -8.95
N LEU A 168 -7.86 6.06 -8.27
CA LEU A 168 -7.12 4.79 -8.38
C LEU A 168 -7.31 4.10 -9.73
N LEU A 169 -8.50 4.12 -10.32
CA LEU A 169 -8.74 3.56 -11.67
C LEU A 169 -7.99 4.29 -12.79
N LYS A 170 -7.53 5.52 -12.54
CA LYS A 170 -6.74 6.30 -13.51
C LYS A 170 -5.23 6.06 -13.38
N GLU A 171 -4.82 5.28 -12.37
CA GLU A 171 -3.42 4.99 -12.17
C GLU A 171 -2.85 4.13 -13.31
N LYS A 172 -1.66 4.48 -13.78
CA LYS A 172 -1.04 3.84 -14.95
C LYS A 172 -0.18 2.63 -14.60
N THR A 173 0.13 2.45 -13.31
CA THR A 173 0.89 1.29 -12.84
C THR A 173 -0.02 0.34 -12.06
N ASP A 174 0.16 -0.96 -12.27
CA ASP A 174 -0.52 -1.97 -11.44
C ASP A 174 0.06 -2.06 -10.02
N ARG A 175 1.25 -1.49 -9.79
CA ARG A 175 1.91 -1.52 -8.49
C ARG A 175 1.49 -0.34 -7.66
N VAL A 176 0.30 -0.46 -7.07
CA VAL A 176 -0.33 0.57 -6.25
C VAL A 176 -0.46 0.06 -4.81
N ILE A 177 -0.08 0.88 -3.85
CA ILE A 177 -0.34 0.68 -2.43
C ILE A 177 -1.16 1.86 -1.93
N VAL A 178 -2.26 1.57 -1.23
CA VAL A 178 -3.13 2.55 -0.59
C VAL A 178 -3.11 2.30 0.90
N LEU A 179 -2.79 3.30 1.68
CA LEU A 179 -2.62 3.15 3.13
C LEU A 179 -3.10 4.39 3.89
N GLY A 180 -3.44 4.21 5.15
CA GLY A 180 -3.85 5.31 6.02
C GLY A 180 -4.99 4.95 6.96
N ASP A 181 -5.59 6.01 7.50
CA ASP A 181 -6.79 5.95 8.34
C ASP A 181 -8.05 5.97 7.46
N PHE A 182 -8.68 4.82 7.35
CA PHE A 182 -9.91 4.65 6.59
C PHE A 182 -11.15 4.96 7.42
N ASN A 183 -11.03 5.06 8.75
CA ASN A 183 -12.16 5.20 9.67
C ASN A 183 -13.26 4.12 9.49
N ASN A 184 -12.92 2.99 8.90
CA ASN A 184 -13.81 1.88 8.57
C ASN A 184 -13.15 0.55 8.90
N ASN A 185 -13.93 -0.43 9.37
CA ASN A 185 -13.48 -1.78 9.67
C ASN A 185 -13.52 -2.69 8.44
N MET A 186 -12.84 -3.84 8.51
CA MET A 186 -13.04 -4.91 7.53
C MET A 186 -14.52 -5.29 7.45
N GLY A 187 -15.01 -5.42 6.22
CA GLY A 187 -16.43 -5.71 5.95
C GLY A 187 -17.33 -4.47 5.84
N ASP A 188 -16.85 -3.28 6.23
CA ASP A 188 -17.60 -2.05 5.99
C ASP A 188 -17.66 -1.72 4.48
N THR A 189 -18.76 -1.10 4.05
CA THR A 189 -19.04 -0.82 2.64
C THR A 189 -17.90 -0.07 1.94
N ALA A 190 -17.24 0.87 2.62
CA ALA A 190 -16.13 1.63 2.04
C ALA A 190 -14.92 0.76 1.71
N LEU A 191 -14.58 -0.22 2.56
CA LEU A 191 -13.47 -1.15 2.30
C LEU A 191 -13.85 -2.19 1.25
N ASN A 192 -15.06 -2.73 1.31
CA ASN A 192 -15.57 -3.66 0.29
C ASN A 192 -15.54 -3.04 -1.10
N MET A 193 -15.88 -1.75 -1.22
CA MET A 193 -15.81 -1.02 -2.50
C MET A 193 -14.39 -0.98 -3.09
N LEU A 194 -13.35 -0.81 -2.27
CA LEU A 194 -11.97 -0.88 -2.74
C LEU A 194 -11.60 -2.31 -3.15
N GLN A 195 -12.05 -3.32 -2.41
CA GLN A 195 -11.83 -4.72 -2.78
C GLN A 195 -12.51 -5.06 -4.11
N ASP A 196 -13.75 -4.64 -4.32
CA ASP A 196 -14.48 -4.80 -5.58
C ASP A 196 -13.80 -4.07 -6.75
N SER A 197 -13.03 -3.00 -6.45
CA SER A 197 -12.21 -2.26 -7.41
C SER A 197 -10.83 -2.88 -7.67
N GLY A 198 -10.58 -4.11 -7.18
CA GLY A 198 -9.35 -4.86 -7.43
C GLY A 198 -8.23 -4.61 -6.42
N PHE A 199 -8.54 -4.09 -5.24
CA PHE A 199 -7.58 -3.93 -4.16
C PHE A 199 -7.76 -5.01 -3.09
N ARG A 200 -6.66 -5.46 -2.50
CA ARG A 200 -6.63 -6.48 -1.46
C ARG A 200 -6.02 -5.94 -0.17
N LEU A 201 -6.63 -6.28 0.96
CA LEU A 201 -6.11 -5.98 2.28
C LEU A 201 -4.93 -6.87 2.63
N THR A 202 -3.89 -6.29 3.24
CA THR A 202 -2.74 -7.07 3.72
C THR A 202 -3.10 -8.06 4.83
N TRP A 203 -4.15 -7.78 5.61
CA TRP A 203 -4.67 -8.69 6.64
C TRP A 203 -5.13 -10.03 6.10
N GLU A 204 -5.68 -10.05 4.87
CA GLU A 204 -6.18 -11.27 4.22
C GLU A 204 -5.04 -12.21 3.83
N ASP A 205 -3.94 -11.67 3.28
CA ASP A 205 -2.77 -12.49 2.94
C ASP A 205 -2.08 -13.09 4.17
N LEU A 206 -2.13 -12.35 5.28
CA LEU A 206 -1.49 -12.74 6.54
C LEU A 206 -2.40 -13.59 7.42
N GLU A 207 -3.67 -13.81 6.99
CA GLU A 207 -4.69 -14.53 7.76
C GLU A 207 -4.83 -14.00 9.20
N ILE A 208 -4.66 -12.67 9.37
CA ILE A 208 -4.74 -12.03 10.68
C ILE A 208 -6.20 -11.76 11.03
N ASP A 209 -6.70 -12.44 12.07
CA ASP A 209 -7.99 -12.10 12.67
C ASP A 209 -7.90 -10.74 13.39
N VAL A 210 -8.52 -9.74 12.77
CA VAL A 210 -8.58 -8.37 13.32
C VAL A 210 -9.83 -8.12 14.16
N SER A 211 -10.75 -9.08 14.29
CA SER A 211 -12.03 -8.89 14.99
C SER A 211 -11.86 -8.53 16.47
N LYS A 212 -10.75 -8.96 17.09
CA LYS A 212 -10.41 -8.69 18.50
C LYS A 212 -9.29 -7.67 18.65
N LYS A 213 -8.92 -6.99 17.56
CA LYS A 213 -7.85 -6.00 17.54
C LYS A 213 -8.42 -4.61 17.35
N PHE A 214 -7.60 -3.61 17.60
CA PHE A 214 -7.97 -2.22 17.36
C PHE A 214 -6.72 -1.39 17.03
N THR A 215 -6.92 -0.36 16.21
CA THR A 215 -5.92 0.66 15.94
C THR A 215 -6.28 2.02 16.52
N TYR A 216 -7.54 2.28 16.85
CA TYR A 216 -8.03 3.52 17.45
C TYR A 216 -8.23 3.38 18.98
N ASN A 217 -8.21 4.49 19.73
CA ASN A 217 -8.22 4.59 21.19
C ASN A 217 -7.01 3.96 21.91
N ALA A 218 -5.85 3.98 21.26
CA ALA A 218 -4.63 3.42 21.85
C ALA A 218 -4.20 4.10 23.17
N LEU A 219 -4.50 5.39 23.36
CA LEU A 219 -4.21 6.14 24.59
C LEU A 219 -5.19 5.82 25.73
N LYS A 220 -6.34 5.25 25.42
CA LYS A 220 -7.43 4.92 26.36
C LYS A 220 -8.03 3.57 26.01
N PRO A 221 -7.25 2.48 26.13
CA PRO A 221 -7.67 1.16 25.66
C PRO A 221 -8.86 0.58 26.43
N GLU A 222 -9.20 1.11 27.60
CA GLU A 222 -10.38 0.77 28.40
C GLU A 222 -11.68 1.35 27.85
N GLN A 223 -11.60 2.33 26.96
CA GLN A 223 -12.78 2.91 26.30
C GLN A 223 -13.21 2.08 25.08
N PRO A 224 -14.50 2.15 24.69
CA PRO A 224 -14.95 1.55 23.45
C PRO A 224 -14.07 2.03 22.28
N ASN A 225 -13.57 1.09 21.49
CA ASN A 225 -12.74 1.39 20.33
C ASN A 225 -13.53 1.14 19.04
N ALA A 226 -13.05 1.72 17.94
CA ALA A 226 -13.66 1.57 16.63
C ALA A 226 -13.19 0.30 15.88
N GLY A 227 -12.34 -0.52 16.52
CA GLY A 227 -11.71 -1.67 15.87
C GLY A 227 -10.46 -1.27 15.06
N VAL A 228 -10.13 -2.08 14.07
CA VAL A 228 -9.01 -1.81 13.16
C VAL A 228 -9.52 -0.94 12.01
N ILE A 229 -9.15 0.33 12.02
CA ILE A 229 -9.57 1.35 11.05
C ILE A 229 -8.42 1.91 10.21
N ASP A 230 -7.19 1.56 10.57
CA ASP A 230 -6.00 1.85 9.79
C ASP A 230 -5.62 0.62 8.94
N HIS A 231 -5.47 0.81 7.64
CA HIS A 231 -5.30 -0.30 6.71
C HIS A 231 -4.21 -0.04 5.67
N ILE A 232 -3.74 -1.13 5.08
CA ILE A 232 -2.86 -1.14 3.91
C ILE A 232 -3.49 -2.06 2.86
N PHE A 233 -3.72 -1.50 1.67
CA PHE A 233 -4.20 -2.21 0.50
C PHE A 233 -3.13 -2.21 -0.59
N TYR A 234 -3.18 -3.19 -1.47
CA TYR A 234 -2.43 -3.19 -2.72
C TYR A 234 -3.31 -3.66 -3.89
N ASN A 235 -2.98 -3.23 -5.11
CA ASN A 235 -3.70 -3.63 -6.32
C ASN A 235 -3.35 -5.08 -6.69
N THR A 236 -4.38 -5.92 -6.85
CA THR A 236 -4.25 -7.35 -7.19
C THR A 236 -3.69 -7.57 -8.60
N GLY A 237 -3.90 -6.63 -9.54
CA GLY A 237 -3.35 -6.66 -10.90
C GLY A 237 -1.82 -6.73 -10.92
N SER A 238 -1.17 -6.23 -9.87
CA SER A 238 0.29 -6.32 -9.69
C SER A 238 0.79 -7.74 -9.41
N LYS A 239 -0.08 -8.68 -9.08
CA LYS A 239 0.25 -10.03 -8.59
C LYS A 239 1.17 -10.01 -7.37
N ALA A 240 1.10 -8.95 -6.58
CA ALA A 240 1.81 -8.84 -5.32
C ALA A 240 1.19 -9.76 -4.26
N ILE A 241 1.97 -10.01 -3.21
CA ILE A 241 1.52 -10.75 -2.03
C ILE A 241 2.18 -10.15 -0.79
N THR A 242 1.43 -10.04 0.30
CA THR A 242 1.98 -9.64 1.59
C THR A 242 2.75 -10.79 2.22
N LYS A 243 3.98 -10.53 2.67
CA LYS A 243 4.86 -11.52 3.28
C LYS A 243 4.87 -11.45 4.80
N SER A 244 4.79 -10.25 5.34
CA SER A 244 4.75 -10.00 6.78
C SER A 244 4.09 -8.66 7.05
N GLY A 245 3.63 -8.44 8.27
CA GLY A 245 2.96 -7.21 8.67
C GLY A 245 2.21 -7.36 9.98
N GLY A 246 1.55 -6.28 10.38
CA GLY A 246 0.74 -6.30 11.59
C GLY A 246 0.51 -4.91 12.16
N ILE A 247 -0.08 -4.88 13.35
CA ILE A 247 -0.24 -3.70 14.19
C ILE A 247 1.00 -3.57 15.07
N ILE A 248 1.55 -2.36 15.16
CA ILE A 248 2.70 -2.09 16.04
C ILE A 248 2.16 -1.79 17.43
N GLU A 249 2.39 -2.72 18.33
CA GLU A 249 2.02 -2.56 19.74
C GLU A 249 3.12 -1.82 20.51
N LEU A 250 2.75 -0.77 21.23
CA LEU A 250 3.66 0.05 22.01
C LEU A 250 3.30 -0.03 23.50
N LYS A 251 4.29 -0.21 24.37
CA LYS A 251 4.09 -0.11 25.84
C LYS A 251 3.53 1.25 26.27
N LYS A 252 3.95 2.31 25.57
CA LYS A 252 3.43 3.67 25.72
C LYS A 252 3.03 4.17 24.35
N PRO A 253 1.73 4.26 24.06
CA PRO A 253 1.25 4.79 22.78
C PRO A 253 1.73 6.22 22.55
N LEU A 254 1.98 6.55 21.29
CA LEU A 254 2.45 7.87 20.84
C LEU A 254 1.35 8.68 20.12
N SER A 255 0.18 8.09 19.95
CA SER A 255 -1.03 8.67 19.36
C SER A 255 -2.25 7.93 19.89
N ASP A 256 -3.43 8.43 19.68
CA ASP A 256 -4.69 7.69 19.87
C ASP A 256 -4.88 6.56 18.85
N HIS A 257 -4.05 6.50 17.81
CA HIS A 257 -3.95 5.35 16.90
C HIS A 257 -2.71 4.50 17.17
N LYS A 258 -2.76 3.24 16.70
CA LYS A 258 -1.60 2.33 16.59
C LYS A 258 -1.14 2.28 15.14
N PRO A 259 0.17 2.31 14.88
CA PRO A 259 0.66 2.16 13.51
C PRO A 259 0.41 0.75 12.96
N VAL A 260 0.23 0.65 11.65
CA VAL A 260 0.18 -0.61 10.91
C VAL A 260 1.31 -0.67 9.90
N TRP A 261 1.83 -1.87 9.62
CA TRP A 261 2.92 -2.06 8.68
C TRP A 261 2.76 -3.34 7.86
N ALA A 262 3.39 -3.39 6.70
CA ALA A 262 3.45 -4.58 5.86
C ALA A 262 4.72 -4.63 5.03
N GLU A 263 5.17 -5.84 4.69
CA GLU A 263 6.15 -6.14 3.66
C GLU A 263 5.42 -6.80 2.49
N ILE A 264 5.40 -6.15 1.34
CA ILE A 264 4.69 -6.57 0.13
C ILE A 264 5.72 -6.96 -0.93
N ALA A 265 5.60 -8.17 -1.47
CA ALA A 265 6.46 -8.68 -2.53
C ALA A 265 5.83 -8.43 -3.90
N PHE A 266 6.46 -7.61 -4.72
CA PHE A 266 6.07 -7.37 -6.11
C PHE A 266 6.93 -8.22 -7.06
N PRO A 267 6.32 -9.01 -7.97
CA PRO A 267 7.09 -9.68 -9.00
C PRO A 267 7.79 -8.66 -9.90
N LYS A 268 9.05 -8.89 -10.22
CA LYS A 268 9.71 -8.16 -11.29
C LYS A 268 9.05 -8.55 -12.62
N ALA A 269 8.86 -7.58 -13.51
CA ALA A 269 8.34 -7.88 -14.84
C ALA A 269 9.31 -8.85 -15.55
N LEU A 270 8.80 -9.95 -16.08
CA LEU A 270 9.55 -10.83 -16.98
C LEU A 270 10.03 -9.98 -18.17
N LYS A 271 11.34 -9.93 -18.41
CA LYS A 271 11.86 -9.34 -19.66
C LYS A 271 11.22 -10.13 -20.81
N ARG A 272 10.34 -9.50 -21.58
CA ARG A 272 9.90 -10.09 -22.83
C ARG A 272 11.13 -10.34 -23.69
N LEU A 273 11.50 -11.60 -23.89
CA LEU A 273 12.50 -11.94 -24.88
C LEU A 273 12.00 -11.40 -26.21
N LYS A 274 12.74 -10.48 -26.82
CA LYS A 274 12.45 -10.10 -28.22
C LYS A 274 12.55 -11.36 -29.05
N PRO A 275 11.59 -11.66 -29.92
CA PRO A 275 11.78 -12.74 -30.88
C PRO A 275 13.08 -12.46 -31.63
N LYS A 276 13.96 -13.45 -31.73
CA LYS A 276 15.11 -13.37 -32.63
C LYS A 276 14.54 -13.31 -34.06
N ASN A 277 14.76 -12.19 -34.72
CA ASN A 277 14.51 -12.06 -36.16
C ASN A 277 15.39 -13.03 -36.93
#